data_2c7053f15b87fb6921b131f83c71e20e
#
_entry.id   2c7053f15b87fb6921b131f83c71e20e
#
_cell.length_a   1.000
_cell.length_b   1.000
_cell.length_c   1.000
_cell.angle_alpha   90.00
_cell.angle_beta   90.00
_cell.angle_gamma   90.00
#
_symmetry.space_group_name_H-M   'P 1'
#
loop_
_entity.id
_entity.type
_entity.pdbx_description
1 polymer ?
#
loop_
_entity_poly.entity_id
_entity_poly.type
_entity_poly.pdbx_seq_one_letter_code
_entity_poly.pdbx_strand_id
1 'polypeptide(L)'
;INKFEKENKFLLVAFIKKENLASQTLFEYVGFKSSSYHNGIIKYERPVIKISFRKVTSRDTEILYDLLKSRIHNISHYELPSFSSHKKFVDSYPYRYWYLISENDNVKGSFYIQNDNSIGIDLQNPSFLILKEIVNFINRKHIINNALPSQVPPYFFINVAKSNKEMLDMLEKIGCETIQVSLKINSSKK
;
A
#
# COMPACT_ATOMS: atom_id res chain seq x y z
N ILE A 1 18.81 21.41 -23.33
CA ILE A 1 19.01 20.11 -22.65
C ILE A 1 17.67 19.77 -22.00
N ASN A 2 17.17 18.55 -22.19
CA ASN A 2 16.04 17.89 -21.50
C ASN A 2 14.67 17.91 -22.15
N LYS A 3 14.58 17.60 -23.44
CA LYS A 3 13.31 17.15 -24.03
C LYS A 3 13.25 15.63 -24.25
N PHE A 4 14.39 14.93 -24.15
CA PHE A 4 14.52 13.49 -24.41
C PHE A 4 14.33 12.57 -23.18
N GLU A 5 14.38 13.10 -21.95
CA GLU A 5 14.22 12.28 -20.73
C GLU A 5 12.78 12.04 -20.30
N LYS A 6 11.78 12.66 -20.94
CA LYS A 6 10.37 12.57 -20.53
C LYS A 6 9.56 11.43 -21.15
N GLU A 7 10.08 10.68 -22.12
CA GLU A 7 9.24 9.76 -22.91
C GLU A 7 9.70 8.30 -23.03
N ASN A 8 10.78 7.87 -22.43
CA ASN A 8 11.11 6.44 -22.40
C ASN A 8 10.37 5.72 -21.26
N LYS A 9 9.03 5.73 -21.28
CA LYS A 9 8.23 4.81 -20.49
C LYS A 9 8.34 3.44 -21.14
N PHE A 10 9.19 2.57 -20.60
CA PHE A 10 9.18 1.16 -20.97
C PHE A 10 7.76 0.62 -20.78
N LEU A 11 7.23 0.00 -21.84
CA LEU A 11 5.93 -0.65 -21.82
C LEU A 11 6.12 -2.15 -21.65
N LEU A 12 5.39 -2.73 -20.73
CA LEU A 12 5.14 -4.16 -20.72
C LEU A 12 4.02 -4.44 -21.72
N VAL A 13 4.24 -5.41 -22.60
CA VAL A 13 3.29 -5.78 -23.65
C VAL A 13 2.93 -7.24 -23.50
N ALA A 14 1.65 -7.55 -23.59
CA ALA A 14 1.13 -8.91 -23.65
C ALA A 14 0.18 -9.06 -24.83
N PHE A 15 0.15 -10.26 -25.42
CA PHE A 15 -0.77 -10.62 -26.50
C PHE A 15 -1.67 -11.75 -26.00
N ILE A 16 -2.97 -11.52 -25.95
CA ILE A 16 -3.95 -12.44 -25.36
C ILE A 16 -5.00 -12.76 -26.41
N LYS A 17 -5.34 -14.03 -26.58
CA LYS A 17 -6.43 -14.46 -27.47
C LYS A 17 -7.76 -13.90 -26.94
N LYS A 18 -8.63 -13.47 -27.86
CA LYS A 18 -9.94 -12.89 -27.54
C LYS A 18 -10.82 -13.84 -26.72
N GLU A 19 -10.73 -15.14 -26.93
CA GLU A 19 -11.48 -16.17 -26.21
C GLU A 19 -10.94 -16.44 -24.80
N ASN A 20 -9.71 -16.00 -24.48
CA ASN A 20 -9.11 -16.24 -23.17
C ASN A 20 -9.49 -15.16 -22.14
N LEU A 21 -10.76 -15.20 -21.72
CA LEU A 21 -11.34 -14.21 -20.79
C LEU A 21 -10.62 -14.22 -19.44
N ALA A 22 -10.18 -15.38 -18.96
CA ALA A 22 -9.47 -15.46 -17.67
C ALA A 22 -8.15 -14.66 -17.69
N SER A 23 -7.37 -14.78 -18.78
CA SER A 23 -6.15 -14.00 -18.94
C SER A 23 -6.45 -12.51 -19.08
N GLN A 24 -7.50 -12.11 -19.84
CA GLN A 24 -7.89 -10.71 -19.97
C GLN A 24 -8.20 -10.10 -18.61
N THR A 25 -9.07 -10.74 -17.84
CA THR A 25 -9.41 -10.29 -16.48
C THR A 25 -8.17 -10.17 -15.59
N LEU A 26 -7.26 -11.16 -15.63
CA LEU A 26 -6.03 -11.12 -14.85
C LEU A 26 -5.14 -9.93 -15.25
N PHE A 27 -4.92 -9.71 -16.55
CA PHE A 27 -4.07 -8.64 -17.03
C PHE A 27 -4.67 -7.25 -16.74
N GLU A 28 -5.98 -7.08 -16.90
CA GLU A 28 -6.69 -5.86 -16.50
C GLU A 28 -6.57 -5.60 -14.99
N TYR A 29 -6.74 -6.64 -14.19
CA TYR A 29 -6.59 -6.55 -12.74
C TYR A 29 -5.19 -6.08 -12.31
N VAL A 30 -4.13 -6.52 -12.98
CA VAL A 30 -2.75 -6.06 -12.70
C VAL A 30 -2.36 -4.79 -13.46
N GLY A 31 -3.34 -4.07 -14.02
CA GLY A 31 -3.19 -2.72 -14.54
C GLY A 31 -2.78 -2.61 -16.02
N PHE A 32 -2.87 -3.71 -16.80
CA PHE A 32 -2.75 -3.63 -18.24
C PHE A 32 -4.04 -3.07 -18.86
N LYS A 33 -3.91 -2.35 -19.98
CA LYS A 33 -5.03 -1.85 -20.76
C LYS A 33 -4.92 -2.40 -22.17
N SER A 34 -6.07 -2.78 -22.75
CA SER A 34 -6.13 -3.15 -24.16
C SER A 34 -5.81 -1.94 -25.04
N SER A 35 -4.92 -2.12 -26.01
CA SER A 35 -4.46 -1.05 -26.90
C SER A 35 -4.81 -1.30 -28.36
N SER A 36 -4.86 -2.56 -28.79
CA SER A 36 -5.26 -2.92 -30.16
C SER A 36 -5.79 -4.35 -30.24
N TYR A 37 -6.53 -4.63 -31.34
CA TYR A 37 -7.04 -5.96 -31.66
C TYR A 37 -6.69 -6.32 -33.10
N HIS A 38 -6.13 -7.49 -33.33
CA HIS A 38 -5.82 -8.00 -34.67
C HIS A 38 -5.87 -9.53 -34.70
N ASN A 39 -6.55 -10.10 -35.70
CA ASN A 39 -6.61 -11.54 -35.96
C ASN A 39 -6.90 -12.41 -34.72
N GLY A 40 -7.91 -12.04 -33.93
CA GLY A 40 -8.28 -12.80 -32.72
C GLY A 40 -7.37 -12.56 -31.51
N ILE A 41 -6.40 -11.66 -31.61
CA ILE A 41 -5.44 -11.33 -30.54
C ILE A 41 -5.64 -9.89 -30.08
N ILE A 42 -5.76 -9.71 -28.78
CA ILE A 42 -5.82 -8.40 -28.13
C ILE A 42 -4.42 -8.09 -27.59
N LYS A 43 -3.89 -6.92 -27.95
CA LYS A 43 -2.66 -6.39 -27.36
C LYS A 43 -3.01 -5.63 -26.08
N TYR A 44 -2.34 -5.99 -25.00
CA TYR A 44 -2.42 -5.31 -23.71
C TYR A 44 -1.09 -4.60 -23.41
N GLU A 45 -1.17 -3.42 -22.86
CA GLU A 45 -0.02 -2.59 -22.54
C GLU A 45 -0.12 -2.03 -21.13
N ARG A 46 1.02 -1.94 -20.44
CA ARG A 46 1.16 -1.29 -19.15
C ARG A 46 2.53 -0.62 -19.06
N PRO A 47 2.63 0.63 -18.58
CA PRO A 47 3.92 1.24 -18.29
C PRO A 47 4.65 0.45 -17.19
N VAL A 48 5.97 0.37 -17.29
CA VAL A 48 6.79 -0.13 -16.19
C VAL A 48 6.69 0.88 -15.05
N ILE A 49 6.20 0.41 -13.91
CA ILE A 49 6.02 1.20 -12.70
C ILE A 49 7.17 0.88 -11.76
N LYS A 50 7.93 1.91 -11.39
CA LYS A 50 8.97 1.80 -10.35
C LYS A 50 8.36 2.10 -8.99
N ILE A 51 8.23 1.09 -8.14
CA ILE A 51 7.83 1.25 -6.74
C ILE A 51 9.09 1.25 -5.89
N SER A 52 9.21 2.21 -5.00
CA SER A 52 10.35 2.34 -4.10
C SER A 52 9.91 2.69 -2.68
N PHE A 53 10.73 2.26 -1.70
CA PHE A 53 10.50 2.48 -0.27
C PHE A 53 11.70 3.18 0.34
N ARG A 54 11.46 4.30 1.00
CA ARG A 54 12.47 5.09 1.70
C ARG A 54 12.09 5.26 3.17
N LYS A 55 13.03 5.05 4.08
CA LYS A 55 12.78 5.32 5.51
C LYS A 55 12.34 6.76 5.72
N VAL A 56 11.35 6.92 6.58
CA VAL A 56 10.87 8.22 7.05
C VAL A 56 11.96 8.88 7.91
N THR A 57 12.06 10.19 7.80
CA THR A 57 12.92 11.06 8.61
C THR A 57 12.10 12.24 9.14
N SER A 58 12.62 13.02 10.07
CA SER A 58 11.97 14.25 10.56
C SER A 58 11.69 15.29 9.46
N ARG A 59 12.42 15.22 8.34
CA ARG A 59 12.20 16.12 7.17
C ARG A 59 10.92 15.80 6.41
N ASP A 60 10.32 14.65 6.66
CA ASP A 60 9.12 14.16 5.96
C ASP A 60 7.82 14.59 6.64
N THR A 61 7.87 15.41 7.68
CA THR A 61 6.71 15.85 8.49
C THR A 61 5.60 16.43 7.62
N GLU A 62 5.91 17.33 6.68
CA GLU A 62 4.91 17.96 5.81
C GLU A 62 4.24 16.93 4.90
N ILE A 63 5.03 16.09 4.23
CA ILE A 63 4.53 15.04 3.34
C ILE A 63 3.60 14.08 4.11
N LEU A 64 4.01 13.66 5.31
CA LEU A 64 3.21 12.77 6.16
C LEU A 64 1.93 13.45 6.65
N TYR A 65 1.98 14.76 6.91
CA TYR A 65 0.80 15.53 7.31
C TYR A 65 -0.19 15.68 6.16
N ASP A 66 0.29 15.86 4.92
CA ASP A 66 -0.56 15.91 3.73
C ASP A 66 -1.20 14.55 3.44
N LEU A 67 -0.46 13.46 3.61
CA LEU A 67 -1.04 12.10 3.55
C LEU A 67 -2.13 11.92 4.61
N LEU A 68 -1.88 12.35 5.84
CA LEU A 68 -2.84 12.26 6.94
C LEU A 68 -4.13 13.06 6.65
N LYS A 69 -4.02 14.27 6.09
CA LYS A 69 -5.17 15.08 5.67
C LYS A 69 -6.03 14.43 4.59
N SER A 70 -5.38 13.73 3.67
CA SER A 70 -6.06 13.06 2.55
C SER A 70 -6.62 11.67 2.88
N ARG A 71 -6.40 11.18 4.11
CA ARG A 71 -6.82 9.83 4.53
C ARG A 71 -8.34 9.71 4.55
N ILE A 72 -8.86 8.71 3.83
CA ILE A 72 -10.30 8.41 3.74
C ILE A 72 -10.72 7.41 4.83
N HIS A 73 -9.87 6.42 5.11
CA HIS A 73 -10.18 5.34 6.06
C HIS A 73 -9.36 5.47 7.33
N ASN A 74 -10.05 5.64 8.46
CA ASN A 74 -9.43 5.76 9.78
C ASN A 74 -9.76 4.56 10.65
N ILE A 75 -8.76 4.06 11.39
CA ILE A 75 -8.92 2.98 12.36
C ILE A 75 -9.03 3.56 13.78
N SER A 76 -8.08 4.41 14.18
CA SER A 76 -7.91 4.83 15.57
C SER A 76 -8.30 6.27 15.88
N HIS A 77 -8.13 7.20 14.94
CA HIS A 77 -8.33 8.64 15.16
C HIS A 77 -9.19 9.21 14.03
N TYR A 78 -10.22 9.96 14.39
CA TYR A 78 -11.13 10.62 13.45
C TYR A 78 -10.83 12.10 13.26
N GLU A 79 -10.12 12.72 14.21
CA GLU A 79 -9.77 14.12 14.16
C GLU A 79 -8.33 14.30 13.66
N LEU A 80 -8.15 15.29 12.79
CA LEU A 80 -6.83 15.68 12.32
C LEU A 80 -6.08 16.39 13.46
N PRO A 81 -4.90 15.93 13.89
CA PRO A 81 -4.12 16.63 14.89
C PRO A 81 -3.60 17.96 14.35
N SER A 82 -3.23 18.89 15.23
CA SER A 82 -2.49 20.10 14.82
C SER A 82 -1.15 19.70 14.18
N PHE A 83 -0.65 20.53 13.26
CA PHE A 83 0.67 20.31 12.65
C PHE A 83 1.79 20.18 13.68
N SER A 84 1.74 21.00 14.76
CA SER A 84 2.72 20.92 15.85
C SER A 84 2.70 19.57 16.58
N SER A 85 1.50 19.04 16.86
CA SER A 85 1.34 17.71 17.47
C SER A 85 1.83 16.61 16.53
N HIS A 86 1.50 16.71 15.24
CA HIS A 86 1.99 15.78 14.22
C HIS A 86 3.52 15.80 14.08
N LYS A 87 4.12 17.00 14.09
CA LYS A 87 5.58 17.14 14.05
C LYS A 87 6.24 16.43 15.23
N LYS A 88 5.75 16.64 16.45
CA LYS A 88 6.26 15.94 17.64
C LYS A 88 6.16 14.42 17.50
N PHE A 89 5.06 13.93 16.93
CA PHE A 89 4.85 12.51 16.67
C PHE A 89 5.88 11.96 15.66
N VAL A 90 6.12 12.67 14.56
CA VAL A 90 7.13 12.27 13.56
C VAL A 90 8.53 12.30 14.16
N ASP A 91 8.88 13.33 14.92
CA ASP A 91 10.17 13.49 15.59
C ASP A 91 10.41 12.38 16.63
N SER A 92 9.37 11.89 17.30
CA SER A 92 9.48 10.77 18.26
C SER A 92 9.75 9.41 17.62
N TYR A 93 9.51 9.27 16.32
CA TYR A 93 9.67 8.04 15.53
C TYR A 93 9.06 6.81 16.23
N PRO A 94 7.74 6.73 16.44
CA PRO A 94 7.13 5.79 17.38
C PRO A 94 7.06 4.35 16.88
N TYR A 95 7.46 4.09 15.64
CA TYR A 95 7.38 2.79 15.01
C TYR A 95 8.74 2.09 14.96
N ARG A 96 8.74 0.78 14.94
CA ARG A 96 9.93 -0.03 14.73
C ARG A 96 10.59 0.29 13.38
N TYR A 97 9.77 0.40 12.33
CA TYR A 97 10.16 0.83 10.99
C TYR A 97 9.06 1.66 10.36
N TRP A 98 9.43 2.70 9.64
CA TRP A 98 8.50 3.57 8.95
C TRP A 98 9.05 3.96 7.58
N TYR A 99 8.23 3.81 6.53
CA TYR A 99 8.62 4.02 5.15
C TYR A 99 7.62 4.91 4.41
N LEU A 100 8.15 5.80 3.55
CA LEU A 100 7.40 6.41 2.47
C LEU A 100 7.38 5.46 1.27
N ILE A 101 6.25 5.46 0.57
CA ILE A 101 6.00 4.68 -0.64
C ILE A 101 5.99 5.65 -1.82
N SER A 102 6.82 5.39 -2.83
CA SER A 102 6.84 6.19 -4.06
C SER A 102 6.59 5.32 -5.27
N GLU A 103 5.80 5.85 -6.20
CA GLU A 103 5.57 5.30 -7.53
C GLU A 103 6.12 6.29 -8.56
N ASN A 104 7.12 5.89 -9.34
CA ASN A 104 7.83 6.76 -10.29
C ASN A 104 8.26 8.09 -9.64
N ASP A 105 8.89 7.97 -8.46
CA ASP A 105 9.39 9.06 -7.62
C ASP A 105 8.33 10.00 -7.01
N ASN A 106 7.04 9.76 -7.26
CA ASN A 106 5.93 10.46 -6.61
C ASN A 106 5.49 9.72 -5.35
N VAL A 107 5.43 10.40 -4.22
CA VAL A 107 4.95 9.82 -2.95
C VAL A 107 3.46 9.50 -3.08
N LYS A 108 3.09 8.26 -2.75
CA LYS A 108 1.72 7.72 -2.79
C LYS A 108 1.17 7.40 -1.41
N GLY A 109 2.03 7.25 -0.42
CA GLY A 109 1.62 6.87 0.92
C GLY A 109 2.78 6.55 1.83
N SER A 110 2.47 5.91 2.92
CA SER A 110 3.44 5.38 3.88
C SER A 110 2.98 4.05 4.47
N PHE A 111 3.92 3.27 4.99
CA PHE A 111 3.60 2.13 5.84
C PHE A 111 4.59 2.05 7.00
N TYR A 112 4.15 1.44 8.08
CA TYR A 112 4.97 1.24 9.27
C TYR A 112 4.80 -0.17 9.85
N ILE A 113 5.82 -0.63 10.54
CA ILE A 113 5.85 -1.90 11.28
C ILE A 113 6.02 -1.56 12.75
N GLN A 114 5.18 -2.11 13.61
CA GLN A 114 5.22 -1.95 15.05
C GLN A 114 6.01 -3.09 15.74
N ASN A 115 6.23 -2.94 17.03
CA ASN A 115 6.96 -3.96 17.81
C ASN A 115 6.18 -5.25 18.02
N ASP A 116 4.85 -5.22 17.90
CA ASP A 116 3.95 -6.37 17.96
C ASP A 116 3.79 -7.11 16.62
N ASN A 117 4.64 -6.81 15.63
CA ASN A 117 4.57 -7.30 14.25
C ASN A 117 3.38 -6.78 13.43
N SER A 118 2.58 -5.86 13.96
CA SER A 118 1.49 -5.25 13.20
C SER A 118 2.02 -4.24 12.17
N ILE A 119 1.30 -4.13 11.06
CA ILE A 119 1.61 -3.25 9.95
C ILE A 119 0.42 -2.32 9.71
N GLY A 120 0.68 -1.02 9.65
CA GLY A 120 -0.27 -0.04 9.16
C GLY A 120 0.16 0.47 7.79
N ILE A 121 -0.79 0.53 6.87
CA ILE A 121 -0.59 1.03 5.50
C ILE A 121 -1.53 2.20 5.28
N ASP A 122 -0.97 3.32 4.84
CA ASP A 122 -1.69 4.53 4.44
C ASP A 122 -1.38 4.83 2.98
N LEU A 123 -2.34 4.61 2.11
CA LEU A 123 -2.25 4.83 0.67
C LEU A 123 -3.42 5.68 0.21
N GLN A 124 -3.13 6.74 -0.56
CA GLN A 124 -4.16 7.59 -1.15
C GLN A 124 -5.03 6.81 -2.15
N ASN A 125 -4.38 6.03 -3.01
CA ASN A 125 -5.03 5.17 -4.00
C ASN A 125 -4.33 3.81 -3.97
N PRO A 126 -4.85 2.84 -3.23
CA PRO A 126 -4.27 1.51 -3.18
C PRO A 126 -4.31 0.85 -4.56
N SER A 127 -3.25 0.16 -4.92
CA SER A 127 -3.22 -0.69 -6.09
C SER A 127 -2.64 -2.05 -5.73
N PHE A 128 -3.09 -3.09 -6.45
CA PHE A 128 -2.59 -4.46 -6.26
C PHE A 128 -1.06 -4.54 -6.33
N LEU A 129 -0.45 -3.81 -7.26
CA LEU A 129 1.00 -3.83 -7.44
C LEU A 129 1.72 -3.20 -6.24
N ILE A 130 1.26 -2.06 -5.75
CA ILE A 130 1.88 -1.39 -4.59
C ILE A 130 1.76 -2.28 -3.36
N LEU A 131 0.56 -2.83 -3.09
CA LEU A 131 0.35 -3.71 -1.94
C LEU A 131 1.19 -4.98 -2.02
N LYS A 132 1.28 -5.62 -3.20
CA LYS A 132 2.12 -6.79 -3.43
C LYS A 132 3.60 -6.47 -3.19
N GLU A 133 4.09 -5.33 -3.66
CA GLU A 133 5.47 -4.92 -3.42
C GLU A 133 5.75 -4.59 -1.95
N ILE A 134 4.79 -4.02 -1.21
CA ILE A 134 4.91 -3.81 0.24
C ILE A 134 5.07 -5.17 0.95
N VAL A 135 4.18 -6.12 0.68
CA VAL A 135 4.24 -7.48 1.29
C VAL A 135 5.57 -8.16 0.96
N ASN A 136 5.98 -8.12 -0.31
CA ASN A 136 7.26 -8.69 -0.75
C ASN A 136 8.46 -8.02 -0.08
N PHE A 137 8.44 -6.70 0.06
CA PHE A 137 9.51 -5.93 0.70
C PHE A 137 9.62 -6.29 2.19
N ILE A 138 8.49 -6.36 2.89
CA ILE A 138 8.45 -6.74 4.31
C ILE A 138 9.04 -8.13 4.50
N ASN A 139 8.57 -9.11 3.74
CA ASN A 139 9.04 -10.50 3.85
C ASN A 139 10.54 -10.67 3.53
N ARG A 140 11.09 -9.83 2.64
CA ARG A 140 12.52 -9.89 2.27
C ARG A 140 13.45 -9.12 3.20
N LYS A 141 12.98 -8.03 3.83
CA LYS A 141 13.83 -7.07 4.52
C LYS A 141 13.66 -7.06 6.02
N HIS A 142 12.57 -7.62 6.54
CA HIS A 142 12.27 -7.57 7.96
C HIS A 142 12.12 -8.98 8.54
N ILE A 143 12.53 -9.11 9.78
CA ILE A 143 12.37 -10.31 10.57
C ILE A 143 11.28 -10.04 11.60
N ILE A 144 10.39 -11.00 11.82
CA ILE A 144 9.38 -10.93 12.87
C ILE A 144 10.07 -10.80 14.24
N ASN A 145 9.48 -10.03 15.14
CA ASN A 145 9.89 -10.07 16.55
C ASN A 145 9.48 -11.41 17.16
N ASN A 146 10.23 -11.82 18.19
CA ASN A 146 9.92 -13.04 18.91
C ASN A 146 8.47 -13.02 19.41
N ALA A 147 7.77 -14.11 19.16
CA ALA A 147 6.42 -14.30 19.65
C ALA A 147 6.40 -14.23 21.19
N LEU A 148 5.46 -13.43 21.69
CA LEU A 148 5.12 -13.43 23.12
C LEU A 148 3.71 -14.01 23.23
N PRO A 149 3.49 -15.13 23.92
CA PRO A 149 2.18 -15.74 24.06
C PRO A 149 1.11 -14.71 24.42
N SER A 150 0.00 -14.71 23.72
CA SER A 150 -1.15 -13.79 23.86
C SER A 150 -0.88 -12.30 23.60
N GLN A 151 0.33 -11.91 23.16
CA GLN A 151 0.68 -10.51 22.92
C GLN A 151 1.26 -10.26 21.53
N VAL A 152 2.26 -11.04 21.10
CA VAL A 152 2.94 -10.85 19.82
C VAL A 152 2.86 -12.14 19.02
N PRO A 153 2.13 -12.14 17.88
CA PRO A 153 2.02 -13.33 17.04
C PRO A 153 3.32 -13.62 16.30
N PRO A 154 3.58 -14.90 15.92
CA PRO A 154 4.78 -15.31 15.19
C PRO A 154 4.69 -15.02 13.68
N TYR A 155 4.01 -13.94 13.29
CA TYR A 155 3.85 -13.50 11.90
C TYR A 155 3.57 -12.00 11.83
N PHE A 156 3.82 -11.41 10.68
CA PHE A 156 3.36 -10.06 10.39
C PHE A 156 1.86 -10.06 10.09
N PHE A 157 1.13 -9.04 10.54
CA PHE A 157 -0.28 -8.86 10.22
C PHE A 157 -0.59 -7.40 9.89
N ILE A 158 -1.55 -7.19 8.98
CA ILE A 158 -1.91 -5.87 8.48
C ILE A 158 -3.24 -5.44 9.11
N ASN A 159 -3.26 -4.26 9.71
CA ASN A 159 -4.48 -3.64 10.22
C ASN A 159 -5.16 -2.85 9.09
N VAL A 160 -6.37 -3.26 8.71
CA VAL A 160 -7.18 -2.60 7.68
C VAL A 160 -8.51 -2.15 8.25
N ALA A 161 -8.92 -0.92 7.95
CA ALA A 161 -10.24 -0.45 8.34
C ALA A 161 -11.33 -1.28 7.65
N LYS A 162 -12.38 -1.69 8.39
CA LYS A 162 -13.51 -2.47 7.86
C LYS A 162 -14.17 -1.79 6.64
N SER A 163 -14.15 -0.47 6.58
CA SER A 163 -14.70 0.32 5.47
C SER A 163 -13.84 0.25 4.20
N ASN A 164 -12.55 -0.13 4.31
CA ASN A 164 -11.63 -0.21 3.17
C ASN A 164 -11.71 -1.59 2.51
N LYS A 165 -12.86 -1.88 1.91
CA LYS A 165 -13.14 -3.18 1.27
C LYS A 165 -12.22 -3.43 0.07
N GLU A 166 -11.86 -2.39 -0.66
CA GLU A 166 -10.97 -2.50 -1.82
C GLU A 166 -9.58 -3.00 -1.41
N MET A 167 -9.00 -2.44 -0.35
CA MET A 167 -7.71 -2.91 0.16
C MET A 167 -7.80 -4.34 0.72
N LEU A 168 -8.89 -4.70 1.39
CA LEU A 168 -9.12 -6.07 1.88
C LEU A 168 -9.13 -7.06 0.73
N ASP A 169 -9.93 -6.82 -0.31
CA ASP A 169 -10.01 -7.67 -1.51
C ASP A 169 -8.65 -7.84 -2.21
N MET A 170 -7.87 -6.76 -2.34
CA MET A 170 -6.54 -6.83 -2.92
C MET A 170 -5.56 -7.65 -2.07
N LEU A 171 -5.59 -7.50 -0.75
CA LEU A 171 -4.72 -8.26 0.16
C LEU A 171 -5.06 -9.74 0.17
N GLU A 172 -6.34 -10.11 0.14
CA GLU A 172 -6.78 -11.50 0.00
C GLU A 172 -6.28 -12.12 -1.31
N LYS A 173 -6.36 -11.39 -2.43
CA LYS A 173 -5.81 -11.82 -3.74
C LYS A 173 -4.28 -11.93 -3.75
N ILE A 174 -3.58 -11.22 -2.88
CA ILE A 174 -2.12 -11.35 -2.70
C ILE A 174 -1.78 -12.62 -1.90
N GLY A 175 -2.77 -13.20 -1.19
CA GLY A 175 -2.62 -14.38 -0.36
C GLY A 175 -2.61 -14.09 1.15
N CYS A 176 -3.07 -12.91 1.57
CA CYS A 176 -3.29 -12.63 2.98
C CYS A 176 -4.62 -13.26 3.43
N GLU A 177 -4.67 -13.73 4.67
CA GLU A 177 -5.86 -14.32 5.29
C GLU A 177 -6.40 -13.42 6.39
N THR A 178 -7.73 -13.34 6.52
CA THR A 178 -8.36 -12.64 7.64
C THR A 178 -8.20 -13.46 8.93
N ILE A 179 -7.50 -12.91 9.92
CA ILE A 179 -7.17 -13.61 11.18
C ILE A 179 -7.96 -13.11 12.39
N GLN A 180 -8.46 -11.87 12.35
CA GLN A 180 -9.10 -11.25 13.51
C GLN A 180 -10.10 -10.18 13.10
N VAL A 181 -11.14 -10.01 13.93
CA VAL A 181 -12.09 -8.89 13.87
C VAL A 181 -12.05 -8.14 15.20
N SER A 182 -11.85 -6.83 15.15
CA SER A 182 -11.87 -5.94 16.32
C SER A 182 -13.16 -5.12 16.35
N LEU A 183 -13.82 -5.07 17.50
CA LEU A 183 -15.05 -4.31 17.69
C LEU A 183 -14.83 -3.18 18.68
N LYS A 184 -15.30 -1.98 18.32
CA LYS A 184 -15.28 -0.83 19.22
C LYS A 184 -16.47 -0.90 20.19
N ILE A 185 -16.18 -0.81 21.48
CA ILE A 185 -17.23 -0.61 22.48
C ILE A 185 -17.60 0.88 22.49
N ASN A 186 -18.84 1.19 22.17
CA ASN A 186 -19.34 2.55 22.32
C ASN A 186 -19.64 2.81 23.80
N SER A 187 -18.80 3.63 24.46
CA SER A 187 -19.14 4.11 25.80
C SER A 187 -20.41 4.95 25.71
N SER A 188 -21.45 4.55 26.46
CA SER A 188 -22.63 5.40 26.68
C SER A 188 -22.12 6.74 27.19
N LYS A 189 -22.44 7.84 26.48
CA LYS A 189 -22.21 9.18 27.04
C LYS A 189 -22.97 9.24 28.38
N LYS A 190 -22.23 9.31 29.49
CA LYS A 190 -22.79 9.73 30.77
C LYS A 190 -23.12 11.21 30.71
#